data_30fa32107cb7c24b98a3312c29352dc3
#
_entry.id   30fa32107cb7c24b98a3312c29352dc3
#
_cell.length_a   1.000
_cell.length_b   1.000
_cell.length_c   1.000
_cell.angle_alpha   90.00
_cell.angle_beta   90.00
_cell.angle_gamma   90.00
#
_symmetry.space_group_name_H-M   'P 1'
#
loop_
_entity.id
_entity.type
_entity.pdbx_description
1 polymer ?
#
loop_
_entity_poly.entity_id
_entity_poly.type
_entity_poly.pdbx_seq_one_letter_code
_entity_poly.pdbx_strand_id
1 'polypeptide(L)'
;GQNAFSFINIEHSPRIEALGGGAIAIIDDDISLSQNNPSLLNSKMHNEIFFSFGDYFSDINLLSFSFAYELQKIGVIGISLKSINYGDFVRTNFVGNEEGSFVANDQVLTFGIGKKVISNLIFGINLNLMNSTYDSYSSIALVSNLSVTYSNKTKTFHSTFLAKNIGRQLTYYNSEREKMPFEIQFALSRELEHLPFIYFLSYNNINQFNIESPYKLKNQTNLTTNELELKKESIAKTALRHIIIGGELNPFKKSLFIRGGFNFQRRFDLTSASYPALIGFSWGIGFKVSKYNFDYSRSVYHLSGVPNNFSIATNLSTFGI
;
A
#
# COMPACT_ATOMS: atom_id res chain seq x y z
N GLY A 1 -14.42 12.85 0.76
CA GLY A 1 -13.00 12.66 0.43
C GLY A 1 -12.52 13.71 -0.56
N GLN A 2 -11.21 13.92 -0.64
CA GLN A 2 -10.65 14.88 -1.61
C GLN A 2 -10.44 14.23 -3.00
N ASN A 3 -10.39 12.89 -3.06
CA ASN A 3 -10.15 12.12 -4.28
C ASN A 3 -11.07 10.90 -4.32
N ALA A 4 -11.51 10.54 -5.54
CA ALA A 4 -12.14 9.25 -5.81
C ALA A 4 -11.11 8.12 -5.68
N PHE A 5 -11.59 6.90 -5.46
CA PHE A 5 -10.77 5.69 -5.46
C PHE A 5 -9.57 5.71 -4.51
N SER A 6 -9.65 6.45 -3.38
CA SER A 6 -8.57 6.50 -2.39
C SER A 6 -8.21 5.13 -1.80
N PHE A 7 -9.09 4.16 -1.91
CA PHE A 7 -8.89 2.78 -1.49
C PHE A 7 -7.73 2.06 -2.20
N ILE A 8 -7.31 2.51 -3.38
CA ILE A 8 -6.16 1.93 -4.11
C ILE A 8 -4.86 1.99 -3.29
N ASN A 9 -4.78 2.94 -2.36
CA ASN A 9 -3.63 3.14 -1.48
C ASN A 9 -3.69 2.30 -0.18
N ILE A 10 -4.74 1.49 0.02
CA ILE A 10 -4.80 0.54 1.14
C ILE A 10 -3.92 -0.65 0.82
N GLU A 11 -3.01 -0.99 1.75
CA GLU A 11 -2.09 -2.09 1.57
C GLU A 11 -2.78 -3.44 1.83
N HIS A 12 -2.56 -4.37 0.90
CA HIS A 12 -3.10 -5.73 0.97
C HIS A 12 -2.01 -6.77 1.26
N SER A 13 -0.73 -6.38 1.10
CA SER A 13 0.40 -7.25 1.42
C SER A 13 0.77 -7.12 2.90
N PRO A 14 0.75 -8.21 3.69
CA PRO A 14 1.22 -8.19 5.07
C PRO A 14 2.67 -7.69 5.19
N ARG A 15 3.53 -8.07 4.25
CA ARG A 15 4.92 -7.64 4.24
C ARG A 15 5.06 -6.13 4.09
N ILE A 16 4.38 -5.54 3.10
CA ILE A 16 4.44 -4.09 2.87
C ILE A 16 3.81 -3.35 4.05
N GLU A 17 2.71 -3.85 4.58
CA GLU A 17 2.02 -3.27 5.72
C GLU A 17 2.88 -3.31 6.99
N ALA A 18 3.56 -4.45 7.29
CA ALA A 18 4.51 -4.57 8.40
C ALA A 18 5.67 -3.56 8.31
N LEU A 19 6.04 -3.19 7.10
CA LEU A 19 7.07 -2.19 6.79
C LEU A 19 6.51 -0.75 6.71
N GLY A 20 5.31 -0.49 7.24
CA GLY A 20 4.71 0.85 7.30
C GLY A 20 4.04 1.33 6.01
N GLY A 21 3.94 0.48 4.97
CA GLY A 21 3.32 0.82 3.67
C GLY A 21 4.25 1.49 2.67
N GLY A 22 5.57 1.62 2.96
CA GLY A 22 6.52 2.37 2.12
C GLY A 22 7.60 1.53 1.41
N ALA A 23 7.52 0.21 1.42
CA ALA A 23 8.56 -0.69 0.93
C ALA A 23 8.56 -0.82 -0.62
N ILE A 24 8.79 0.28 -1.34
CA ILE A 24 8.76 0.33 -2.81
C ILE A 24 10.14 0.17 -3.48
N ALA A 25 11.23 0.00 -2.72
CA ALA A 25 12.59 -0.12 -3.26
C ALA A 25 13.27 -1.45 -2.89
N ILE A 26 12.58 -2.41 -2.26
CA ILE A 26 13.13 -3.73 -1.93
C ILE A 26 12.97 -4.64 -3.15
N ILE A 27 14.04 -5.30 -3.57
CA ILE A 27 14.05 -6.20 -4.73
C ILE A 27 14.38 -7.62 -4.27
N ASP A 28 13.42 -8.53 -4.39
CA ASP A 28 13.60 -9.97 -4.16
C ASP A 28 12.65 -10.83 -5.02
N ASP A 29 12.21 -11.97 -4.49
CA ASP A 29 11.32 -12.92 -5.14
C ASP A 29 9.83 -12.76 -4.77
N ASP A 30 9.47 -11.82 -3.88
CA ASP A 30 8.08 -11.62 -3.43
C ASP A 30 7.27 -10.78 -4.42
N ILE A 31 6.33 -11.42 -5.10
CA ILE A 31 5.46 -10.78 -6.08
C ILE A 31 4.56 -9.69 -5.46
N SER A 32 4.25 -9.76 -4.16
CA SER A 32 3.37 -8.77 -3.52
C SER A 32 3.93 -7.34 -3.61
N LEU A 33 5.25 -7.18 -3.65
CA LEU A 33 5.93 -5.89 -3.80
C LEU A 33 5.61 -5.22 -5.14
N SER A 34 5.37 -6.01 -6.19
CA SER A 34 5.07 -5.51 -7.55
C SER A 34 3.70 -4.86 -7.67
N GLN A 35 2.77 -5.16 -6.77
CA GLN A 35 1.43 -4.55 -6.76
C GLN A 35 1.49 -3.03 -6.67
N ASN A 36 2.47 -2.51 -5.93
CA ASN A 36 2.67 -1.08 -5.75
C ASN A 36 3.71 -0.52 -6.72
N ASN A 37 4.76 -1.30 -7.03
CA ASN A 37 5.86 -0.87 -7.87
C ASN A 37 6.17 -1.89 -8.97
N PRO A 38 5.74 -1.65 -10.23
CA PRO A 38 5.95 -2.59 -11.34
C PRO A 38 7.43 -2.81 -11.71
N SER A 39 8.35 -1.89 -11.41
CA SER A 39 9.78 -2.10 -11.67
C SER A 39 10.42 -3.13 -10.74
N LEU A 40 9.70 -3.61 -9.71
CA LEU A 40 10.16 -4.71 -8.86
C LEU A 40 9.88 -6.09 -9.48
N LEU A 41 9.02 -6.18 -10.52
CA LEU A 41 8.82 -7.42 -11.27
C LEU A 41 10.15 -7.89 -11.86
N ASN A 42 10.54 -9.11 -11.52
CA ASN A 42 11.81 -9.69 -11.95
C ASN A 42 11.69 -11.21 -12.14
N SER A 43 12.68 -11.82 -12.80
CA SER A 43 12.66 -13.23 -13.18
C SER A 43 12.56 -14.23 -12.02
N LYS A 44 12.89 -13.81 -10.78
CA LYS A 44 12.73 -14.69 -9.61
C LYS A 44 11.26 -14.91 -9.22
N MET A 45 10.37 -14.02 -9.68
CA MET A 45 8.92 -14.11 -9.46
C MET A 45 8.20 -14.97 -10.54
N HIS A 46 8.96 -15.57 -11.48
CA HIS A 46 8.37 -16.45 -12.50
C HIS A 46 7.60 -17.61 -11.86
N ASN A 47 6.34 -17.81 -12.27
CA ASN A 47 5.40 -18.78 -11.72
C ASN A 47 5.09 -18.62 -10.22
N GLU A 48 5.32 -17.44 -9.64
CA GLU A 48 4.92 -17.16 -8.26
C GLU A 48 3.44 -16.81 -8.17
N ILE A 49 2.77 -17.40 -7.18
CA ILE A 49 1.40 -17.10 -6.79
C ILE A 49 1.42 -16.55 -5.37
N PHE A 50 0.65 -15.49 -5.16
CA PHE A 50 0.44 -14.87 -3.87
C PHE A 50 -1.05 -14.69 -3.60
N PHE A 51 -1.46 -14.97 -2.38
CA PHE A 51 -2.80 -14.71 -1.87
C PHE A 51 -2.70 -14.04 -0.50
N SER A 52 -3.52 -13.01 -0.25
CA SER A 52 -3.63 -12.39 1.07
C SER A 52 -5.08 -12.15 1.48
N PHE A 53 -5.28 -12.19 2.78
CA PHE A 53 -6.51 -11.82 3.47
C PHE A 53 -6.19 -10.85 4.60
N GLY A 54 -6.94 -9.76 4.68
CA GLY A 54 -6.84 -8.77 5.75
C GLY A 54 -8.19 -8.58 6.43
N ASP A 55 -8.19 -8.72 7.74
CA ASP A 55 -9.25 -8.27 8.64
C ASP A 55 -8.94 -6.83 9.04
N TYR A 56 -9.69 -5.88 8.47
CA TYR A 56 -9.34 -4.47 8.58
C TYR A 56 -10.03 -3.81 9.78
N PHE A 57 -11.21 -3.24 9.63
CA PHE A 57 -11.99 -2.64 10.71
C PHE A 57 -13.42 -3.08 10.59
N SER A 58 -14.09 -3.38 11.71
CA SER A 58 -15.46 -3.85 11.70
C SER A 58 -15.58 -5.06 10.77
N ASP A 59 -16.50 -5.04 9.82
CA ASP A 59 -16.73 -6.12 8.85
C ASP A 59 -15.98 -5.93 7.52
N ILE A 60 -14.99 -4.99 7.48
CA ILE A 60 -14.22 -4.70 6.26
C ILE A 60 -13.14 -5.76 6.07
N ASN A 61 -13.19 -6.44 4.93
CA ASN A 61 -12.24 -7.48 4.56
C ASN A 61 -11.47 -7.09 3.30
N LEU A 62 -10.16 -7.35 3.32
CA LEU A 62 -9.25 -7.13 2.20
C LEU A 62 -8.85 -8.48 1.61
N LEU A 63 -8.95 -8.62 0.29
CA LEU A 63 -8.48 -9.80 -0.43
C LEU A 63 -7.51 -9.37 -1.52
N SER A 64 -6.44 -10.13 -1.72
CA SER A 64 -5.55 -9.91 -2.86
C SER A 64 -5.04 -11.24 -3.42
N PHE A 65 -4.90 -11.27 -4.73
CA PHE A 65 -4.29 -12.35 -5.49
C PHE A 65 -3.26 -11.76 -6.44
N SER A 66 -2.13 -12.43 -6.65
CA SER A 66 -1.15 -12.05 -7.68
C SER A 66 -0.50 -13.27 -8.30
N PHE A 67 -0.14 -13.13 -9.57
CA PHE A 67 0.61 -14.11 -10.34
C PHE A 67 1.61 -13.41 -11.26
N ALA A 68 2.82 -13.94 -11.40
CA ALA A 68 3.81 -13.44 -12.35
C ALA A 68 4.33 -14.52 -13.29
N TYR A 69 4.60 -14.08 -14.51
CA TYR A 69 5.13 -14.93 -15.57
C TYR A 69 6.20 -14.20 -16.38
N GLU A 70 7.34 -14.84 -16.59
CA GLU A 70 8.41 -14.26 -17.41
C GLU A 70 8.23 -14.60 -18.89
N LEU A 71 8.16 -13.55 -19.71
CA LEU A 71 8.22 -13.65 -21.17
C LEU A 71 9.60 -13.20 -21.66
N GLN A 72 10.40 -14.12 -22.17
CA GLN A 72 11.83 -13.94 -22.50
C GLN A 72 12.16 -12.66 -23.29
N LYS A 73 11.29 -12.21 -24.18
CA LYS A 73 11.52 -11.01 -25.02
C LYS A 73 10.91 -9.72 -24.46
N ILE A 74 9.88 -9.85 -23.63
CA ILE A 74 9.07 -8.73 -23.16
C ILE A 74 9.53 -8.28 -21.79
N GLY A 75 9.74 -9.21 -20.87
CA GLY A 75 10.04 -9.00 -19.46
C GLY A 75 9.13 -9.84 -18.58
N VAL A 76 9.03 -9.51 -17.31
CA VAL A 76 8.15 -10.18 -16.36
C VAL A 76 6.81 -9.48 -16.36
N ILE A 77 5.74 -10.25 -16.61
CA ILE A 77 4.35 -9.77 -16.52
C ILE A 77 3.79 -10.19 -15.18
N GLY A 78 3.12 -9.26 -14.51
CA GLY A 78 2.36 -9.50 -13.29
C GLY A 78 0.87 -9.21 -13.50
N ILE A 79 0.03 -10.06 -12.95
CA ILE A 79 -1.42 -9.84 -12.86
C ILE A 79 -1.78 -9.86 -11.39
N SER A 80 -2.55 -8.89 -10.92
CA SER A 80 -3.09 -8.91 -9.56
C SER A 80 -4.53 -8.42 -9.50
N LEU A 81 -5.26 -8.98 -8.54
CA LEU A 81 -6.61 -8.56 -8.17
C LEU A 81 -6.59 -8.17 -6.70
N LYS A 82 -7.06 -6.97 -6.38
CA LYS A 82 -7.32 -6.49 -5.03
C LYS A 82 -8.82 -6.27 -4.87
N SER A 83 -9.38 -6.65 -3.74
CA SER A 83 -10.80 -6.44 -3.44
C SER A 83 -10.97 -6.01 -2.00
N ILE A 84 -11.83 -5.03 -1.77
CA ILE A 84 -12.28 -4.58 -0.47
C ILE A 84 -13.77 -4.81 -0.39
N ASN A 85 -14.19 -5.58 0.60
CA ASN A 85 -15.58 -5.75 0.96
C ASN A 85 -15.82 -4.97 2.26
N TYR A 86 -16.80 -4.05 2.24
CA TYR A 86 -17.11 -3.21 3.39
C TYR A 86 -18.18 -3.81 4.31
N GLY A 87 -18.62 -5.07 4.07
CA GLY A 87 -19.69 -5.73 4.80
C GLY A 87 -21.09 -5.32 4.30
N ASP A 88 -22.10 -5.72 5.05
CA ASP A 88 -23.51 -5.46 4.76
C ASP A 88 -23.97 -4.21 5.52
N PHE A 89 -24.67 -3.33 4.81
CA PHE A 89 -25.25 -2.12 5.38
C PHE A 89 -26.77 -2.24 5.43
N VAL A 90 -27.37 -1.93 6.56
CA VAL A 90 -28.83 -1.86 6.71
C VAL A 90 -29.33 -0.56 6.07
N ARG A 91 -30.26 -0.68 5.12
CA ARG A 91 -30.96 0.48 4.55
C ARG A 91 -32.12 0.85 5.47
N THR A 92 -32.13 2.11 5.90
CA THR A 92 -33.21 2.65 6.73
C THR A 92 -33.87 3.82 6.02
N ASN A 93 -35.20 3.98 6.22
CA ASN A 93 -35.92 5.18 5.81
C ASN A 93 -35.67 6.35 6.78
N PHE A 94 -36.22 7.53 6.45
CA PHE A 94 -36.07 8.74 7.26
C PHE A 94 -36.72 8.68 8.65
N VAL A 95 -37.57 7.64 8.92
CA VAL A 95 -38.18 7.38 10.23
C VAL A 95 -37.37 6.35 11.04
N GLY A 96 -36.34 5.72 10.43
CA GLY A 96 -35.50 4.73 11.06
C GLY A 96 -35.96 3.28 10.87
N ASN A 97 -36.98 3.02 10.09
CA ASN A 97 -37.42 1.65 9.77
C ASN A 97 -36.49 1.01 8.74
N GLU A 98 -36.16 -0.27 8.94
CA GLU A 98 -35.35 -1.04 8.01
C GLU A 98 -36.12 -1.32 6.71
N GLU A 99 -35.46 -1.04 5.57
CA GLU A 99 -35.97 -1.25 4.21
C GLU A 99 -35.11 -2.20 3.38
N GLY A 100 -34.37 -3.08 4.04
CA GLY A 100 -33.46 -4.06 3.42
C GLY A 100 -32.00 -3.79 3.69
N SER A 101 -31.10 -4.37 2.87
CA SER A 101 -29.66 -4.22 2.98
C SER A 101 -29.03 -3.88 1.63
N PHE A 102 -27.83 -3.34 1.66
CA PHE A 102 -26.98 -3.14 0.49
C PHE A 102 -25.52 -3.47 0.82
N VAL A 103 -24.74 -3.76 -0.21
CA VAL A 103 -23.30 -4.02 -0.10
C VAL A 103 -22.51 -2.90 -0.73
N ALA A 104 -21.29 -2.70 -0.23
CA ALA A 104 -20.30 -1.82 -0.82
C ALA A 104 -19.01 -2.62 -1.07
N ASN A 105 -18.41 -2.43 -2.23
CA ASN A 105 -17.15 -3.07 -2.56
C ASN A 105 -16.32 -2.25 -3.54
N ASP A 106 -15.01 -2.40 -3.43
CA ASP A 106 -14.01 -1.82 -4.31
C ASP A 106 -13.10 -2.91 -4.86
N GLN A 107 -12.75 -2.82 -6.14
CA GLN A 107 -11.91 -3.80 -6.81
C GLN A 107 -10.89 -3.12 -7.71
N VAL A 108 -9.69 -3.70 -7.79
CA VAL A 108 -8.62 -3.27 -8.70
C VAL A 108 -8.05 -4.49 -9.40
N LEU A 109 -8.16 -4.52 -10.72
CA LEU A 109 -7.45 -5.46 -11.58
C LEU A 109 -6.24 -4.76 -12.16
N THR A 110 -5.05 -5.32 -11.89
CA THR A 110 -3.76 -4.74 -12.30
C THR A 110 -3.07 -5.66 -13.30
N PHE A 111 -2.59 -5.08 -14.40
CA PHE A 111 -1.66 -5.69 -15.33
C PHE A 111 -0.34 -4.93 -15.27
N GLY A 112 0.75 -5.60 -14.93
CA GLY A 112 2.07 -5.01 -14.78
C GLY A 112 3.11 -5.63 -15.68
N ILE A 113 4.10 -4.82 -16.09
CA ILE A 113 5.29 -5.28 -16.79
C ILE A 113 6.50 -4.65 -16.15
N GLY A 114 7.48 -5.49 -15.78
CA GLY A 114 8.81 -5.09 -15.36
C GLY A 114 9.85 -5.53 -16.37
N LYS A 115 10.72 -4.62 -16.79
CA LYS A 115 11.78 -4.89 -17.75
C LYS A 115 13.11 -4.29 -17.33
N LYS A 116 14.10 -5.14 -17.21
CA LYS A 116 15.49 -4.71 -17.03
C LYS A 116 16.03 -4.19 -18.38
N VAL A 117 16.33 -2.89 -18.46
CA VAL A 117 16.79 -2.23 -19.69
C VAL A 117 18.32 -2.24 -19.76
N ILE A 118 18.99 -1.96 -18.66
CA ILE A 118 20.44 -2.08 -18.50
C ILE A 118 20.74 -2.81 -17.20
N SER A 119 22.01 -3.18 -16.97
CA SER A 119 22.40 -4.06 -15.85
C SER A 119 21.92 -3.58 -14.47
N ASN A 120 21.73 -2.29 -14.31
CA ASN A 120 21.41 -1.63 -13.05
C ASN A 120 20.10 -0.82 -13.04
N LEU A 121 19.32 -0.81 -14.15
CA LEU A 121 18.04 -0.12 -14.23
C LEU A 121 16.92 -1.04 -14.69
N ILE A 122 15.83 -1.04 -13.92
CA ILE A 122 14.59 -1.75 -14.21
C ILE A 122 13.49 -0.70 -14.36
N PHE A 123 12.76 -0.75 -15.47
CA PHE A 123 11.57 0.05 -15.72
C PHE A 123 10.33 -0.80 -15.52
N GLY A 124 9.27 -0.19 -15.01
CA GLY A 124 8.00 -0.85 -14.81
C GLY A 124 6.81 0.05 -15.14
N ILE A 125 5.75 -0.59 -15.63
CA ILE A 125 4.47 0.04 -15.87
C ILE A 125 3.35 -0.90 -15.40
N ASN A 126 2.37 -0.35 -14.67
CA ASN A 126 1.11 -0.99 -14.36
C ASN A 126 -0.04 -0.28 -15.03
N LEU A 127 -1.04 -1.05 -15.44
CA LEU A 127 -2.36 -0.57 -15.82
C LEU A 127 -3.38 -1.13 -14.81
N ASN A 128 -4.08 -0.23 -14.12
CA ASN A 128 -5.05 -0.57 -13.07
C ASN A 128 -6.45 -0.21 -13.56
N LEU A 129 -7.29 -1.22 -13.73
CA LEU A 129 -8.73 -1.06 -13.93
C LEU A 129 -9.41 -1.15 -12.56
N MET A 130 -10.07 -0.08 -12.15
CA MET A 130 -10.73 0.03 -10.86
C MET A 130 -12.23 0.06 -11.03
N ASN A 131 -12.94 -0.69 -10.20
CA ASN A 131 -14.39 -0.66 -10.06
C ASN A 131 -14.76 -0.40 -8.61
N SER A 132 -15.68 0.49 -8.39
CA SER A 132 -16.19 0.83 -7.07
C SER A 132 -17.70 0.89 -7.10
N THR A 133 -18.34 0.21 -6.15
CA THR A 133 -19.80 0.09 -6.07
C THR A 133 -20.25 0.34 -4.64
N TYR A 134 -21.17 1.29 -4.49
CA TYR A 134 -21.82 1.64 -3.21
C TYR A 134 -23.33 1.70 -3.44
N ASP A 135 -24.05 0.70 -2.96
CA ASP A 135 -25.50 0.56 -3.22
C ASP A 135 -25.82 0.60 -4.73
N SER A 136 -26.56 1.60 -5.17
CA SER A 136 -26.95 1.83 -6.57
C SER A 136 -25.92 2.65 -7.37
N TYR A 137 -24.89 3.18 -6.70
CA TYR A 137 -23.86 4.00 -7.33
C TYR A 137 -22.65 3.16 -7.71
N SER A 138 -22.16 3.33 -8.94
CA SER A 138 -20.93 2.68 -9.39
C SER A 138 -20.05 3.64 -10.16
N SER A 139 -18.75 3.40 -10.12
CA SER A 139 -17.78 4.17 -10.87
C SER A 139 -16.64 3.26 -11.32
N ILE A 140 -16.15 3.50 -12.53
CA ILE A 140 -14.98 2.81 -13.12
C ILE A 140 -13.90 3.83 -13.40
N ALA A 141 -12.65 3.46 -13.12
CA ALA A 141 -11.49 4.28 -13.45
C ALA A 141 -10.38 3.45 -14.07
N LEU A 142 -9.54 4.09 -14.87
CA LEU A 142 -8.34 3.52 -15.46
C LEU A 142 -7.17 4.43 -15.13
N VAL A 143 -6.16 3.85 -14.46
CA VAL A 143 -4.93 4.56 -14.10
C VAL A 143 -3.71 3.70 -14.37
N SER A 144 -2.55 4.35 -14.49
CA SER A 144 -1.25 3.72 -14.68
C SER A 144 -0.27 4.14 -13.59
N ASN A 145 0.63 3.23 -13.21
CA ASN A 145 1.80 3.54 -12.41
C ASN A 145 3.03 3.37 -13.27
N LEU A 146 3.95 4.33 -13.19
CA LEU A 146 5.24 4.32 -13.89
C LEU A 146 6.36 4.32 -12.86
N SER A 147 7.33 3.43 -13.02
CA SER A 147 8.43 3.34 -12.06
C SER A 147 9.76 3.03 -12.72
N VAL A 148 10.81 3.47 -12.05
CA VAL A 148 12.19 3.11 -12.37
C VAL A 148 12.93 2.77 -11.08
N THR A 149 13.60 1.63 -11.06
CA THR A 149 14.44 1.21 -9.94
C THR A 149 15.87 1.02 -10.39
N TYR A 150 16.78 1.71 -9.70
CA TYR A 150 18.21 1.55 -9.84
C TYR A 150 18.72 0.56 -8.78
N SER A 151 19.67 -0.30 -9.16
CA SER A 151 20.42 -1.18 -8.27
C SER A 151 21.90 -0.96 -8.46
N ASN A 152 22.67 -0.89 -7.38
CA ASN A 152 24.11 -0.84 -7.48
C ASN A 152 24.68 -2.20 -8.02
N LYS A 153 25.97 -2.25 -8.33
CA LYS A 153 26.61 -3.44 -8.89
C LYS A 153 26.54 -4.65 -7.95
N THR A 154 26.63 -4.44 -6.65
CA THR A 154 26.57 -5.48 -5.62
C THR A 154 25.14 -5.89 -5.27
N LYS A 155 24.14 -5.18 -5.78
CA LYS A 155 22.70 -5.39 -5.48
C LYS A 155 22.35 -5.25 -3.99
N THR A 156 23.14 -4.50 -3.26
CA THR A 156 22.92 -4.20 -1.83
C THR A 156 22.24 -2.86 -1.60
N PHE A 157 22.19 -1.99 -2.61
CA PHE A 157 21.55 -0.69 -2.56
C PHE A 157 20.62 -0.51 -3.74
N HIS A 158 19.38 -0.08 -3.46
CA HIS A 158 18.38 0.21 -4.47
C HIS A 158 17.78 1.60 -4.24
N SER A 159 17.44 2.27 -5.33
CA SER A 159 16.65 3.50 -5.29
C SER A 159 15.54 3.44 -6.33
N THR A 160 14.36 3.89 -5.94
CA THR A 160 13.16 3.85 -6.78
C THR A 160 12.53 5.22 -6.88
N PHE A 161 12.13 5.58 -8.10
CA PHE A 161 11.21 6.68 -8.38
C PHE A 161 9.93 6.09 -8.94
N LEU A 162 8.78 6.49 -8.39
CA LEU A 162 7.48 5.94 -8.73
C LEU A 162 6.44 7.07 -8.85
N ALA A 163 5.74 7.12 -9.98
CA ALA A 163 4.55 7.95 -10.19
C ALA A 163 3.32 7.06 -10.24
N LYS A 164 2.38 7.24 -9.31
CA LYS A 164 1.19 6.40 -9.12
C LYS A 164 -0.07 7.10 -9.59
N ASN A 165 -1.04 6.28 -10.01
CA ASN A 165 -2.42 6.68 -10.26
C ASN A 165 -2.56 7.78 -11.32
N ILE A 166 -1.76 7.69 -12.38
CA ILE A 166 -1.84 8.58 -13.56
C ILE A 166 -3.02 8.12 -14.41
N GLY A 167 -4.13 8.85 -14.39
CA GLY A 167 -5.32 8.48 -15.16
C GLY A 167 -6.58 9.21 -14.74
N ARG A 168 -7.72 8.60 -15.02
CA ARG A 168 -9.02 9.25 -14.80
C ARG A 168 -10.14 8.25 -14.56
N GLN A 169 -11.24 8.75 -13.99
CA GLN A 169 -12.54 8.08 -14.03
C GLN A 169 -13.05 7.96 -15.47
N LEU A 170 -13.65 6.82 -15.79
CA LEU A 170 -14.34 6.54 -17.05
C LEU A 170 -15.85 6.71 -16.87
N THR A 171 -16.39 6.27 -15.73
CA THR A 171 -17.77 6.50 -15.29
C THR A 171 -17.77 7.13 -13.90
N TYR A 172 -18.82 7.87 -13.55
CA TYR A 172 -18.90 8.66 -12.31
C TYR A 172 -20.03 8.13 -11.43
N TYR A 173 -19.88 8.24 -10.09
CA TYR A 173 -20.96 7.92 -9.14
C TYR A 173 -22.16 8.85 -9.35
N ASN A 174 -21.88 10.10 -9.64
CA ASN A 174 -22.79 11.17 -9.99
C ASN A 174 -22.38 11.76 -11.34
N SER A 175 -23.02 12.84 -11.75
CA SER A 175 -22.67 13.58 -12.98
C SER A 175 -21.31 14.28 -12.91
N GLU A 176 -20.65 14.32 -11.76
CA GLU A 176 -19.38 15.06 -11.57
C GLU A 176 -18.16 14.14 -11.55
N ARG A 177 -17.10 14.59 -12.25
CA ARG A 177 -15.80 13.91 -12.25
C ARG A 177 -14.99 14.30 -11.02
N GLU A 178 -14.50 13.29 -10.30
CA GLU A 178 -13.59 13.49 -9.18
C GLU A 178 -12.12 13.28 -9.58
N LYS A 179 -11.20 13.86 -8.80
CA LYS A 179 -9.75 13.71 -9.01
C LYS A 179 -9.29 12.32 -8.56
N MET A 180 -8.32 11.76 -9.30
CA MET A 180 -7.61 10.54 -8.90
C MET A 180 -6.54 10.87 -7.84
N PRO A 181 -6.19 9.92 -6.96
CA PRO A 181 -5.16 10.11 -5.94
C PRO A 181 -3.74 9.99 -6.53
N PHE A 182 -3.39 10.93 -7.44
CA PHE A 182 -2.06 10.99 -8.06
C PHE A 182 -0.98 11.25 -7.01
N GLU A 183 0.09 10.46 -7.06
CA GLU A 183 1.18 10.53 -6.10
C GLU A 183 2.54 10.27 -6.77
N ILE A 184 3.57 11.02 -6.33
CA ILE A 184 4.97 10.76 -6.67
C ILE A 184 5.70 10.34 -5.41
N GLN A 185 6.45 9.24 -5.51
CA GLN A 185 7.23 8.65 -4.41
C GLN A 185 8.68 8.45 -4.82
N PHE A 186 9.56 8.57 -3.84
CA PHE A 186 10.97 8.20 -3.95
C PHE A 186 11.36 7.34 -2.75
N ALA A 187 12.10 6.27 -2.98
CA ALA A 187 12.57 5.43 -1.89
C ALA A 187 14.00 4.93 -2.12
N LEU A 188 14.65 4.67 -1.01
CA LEU A 188 15.98 4.05 -0.93
C LEU A 188 15.89 2.81 -0.06
N SER A 189 16.59 1.74 -0.43
CA SER A 189 16.79 0.59 0.44
C SER A 189 18.25 0.14 0.42
N ARG A 190 18.68 -0.45 1.53
CA ARG A 190 20.02 -1.00 1.66
C ARG A 190 19.99 -2.29 2.47
N GLU A 191 20.63 -3.32 1.94
CA GLU A 191 20.95 -4.56 2.63
C GLU A 191 22.36 -4.42 3.23
N LEU A 192 22.53 -4.81 4.49
CA LEU A 192 23.83 -4.79 5.17
C LEU A 192 24.64 -6.03 4.80
N GLU A 193 25.90 -5.86 4.42
CA GLU A 193 26.77 -6.95 3.93
C GLU A 193 27.07 -8.03 4.98
N HIS A 194 27.11 -7.65 6.26
CA HIS A 194 27.49 -8.54 7.37
C HIS A 194 26.33 -8.91 8.30
N LEU A 195 25.16 -8.33 8.08
CA LEU A 195 23.96 -8.60 8.87
C LEU A 195 22.81 -8.91 7.91
N PRO A 196 21.99 -9.91 8.20
CA PRO A 196 20.81 -10.24 7.38
C PRO A 196 19.69 -9.22 7.65
N PHE A 197 20.00 -7.95 7.43
CA PHE A 197 19.09 -6.83 7.70
C PHE A 197 19.00 -5.90 6.50
N ILE A 198 17.77 -5.65 6.08
CA ILE A 198 17.44 -4.66 5.04
C ILE A 198 16.71 -3.51 5.73
N TYR A 199 17.09 -2.28 5.43
CA TYR A 199 16.36 -1.09 5.85
C TYR A 199 16.01 -0.23 4.65
N PHE A 200 14.95 0.55 4.77
CA PHE A 200 14.55 1.49 3.74
C PHE A 200 14.02 2.79 4.32
N LEU A 201 14.05 3.81 3.48
CA LEU A 201 13.42 5.10 3.68
C LEU A 201 12.64 5.45 2.43
N SER A 202 11.38 5.80 2.59
CA SER A 202 10.49 6.27 1.53
C SER A 202 10.04 7.69 1.82
N TYR A 203 9.98 8.50 0.78
CA TYR A 203 9.42 9.86 0.78
C TYR A 203 8.24 9.90 -0.19
N ASN A 204 7.06 10.04 0.35
CA ASN A 204 5.79 9.94 -0.37
C ASN A 204 5.21 11.32 -0.67
N ASN A 205 4.26 11.42 -1.62
CA ASN A 205 3.55 12.66 -1.97
C ASN A 205 4.49 13.83 -2.34
N ILE A 206 5.55 13.60 -3.13
CA ILE A 206 6.50 14.65 -3.57
C ILE A 206 5.78 15.78 -4.32
N ASN A 207 4.69 15.44 -5.01
CA ASN A 207 3.86 16.36 -5.81
C ASN A 207 3.02 17.34 -4.98
N GLN A 208 2.88 17.11 -3.66
CA GLN A 208 2.06 17.94 -2.78
C GLN A 208 2.71 18.07 -1.40
N PHE A 209 3.23 19.23 -1.06
CA PHE A 209 3.93 19.41 0.23
C PHE A 209 2.99 19.40 1.45
N ASN A 210 1.79 19.97 1.34
CA ASN A 210 0.83 19.95 2.44
C ASN A 210 -0.15 18.78 2.27
N ILE A 211 0.09 17.70 3.01
CA ILE A 211 -0.73 16.49 3.05
C ILE A 211 -1.47 16.31 4.38
N GLU A 212 -1.60 17.37 5.15
CA GLU A 212 -2.31 17.33 6.42
C GLU A 212 -3.79 16.97 6.22
N SER A 213 -4.29 16.06 7.07
CA SER A 213 -5.69 15.67 7.03
C SER A 213 -6.62 16.88 7.27
N PRO A 214 -7.59 17.13 6.37
CA PRO A 214 -8.53 18.24 6.55
C PRO A 214 -9.47 18.05 7.75
N TYR A 215 -9.56 16.82 8.25
CA TYR A 215 -10.45 16.46 9.38
C TYR A 215 -9.79 16.65 10.74
N LYS A 216 -8.52 17.01 10.81
CA LYS A 216 -7.86 17.32 12.07
C LYS A 216 -8.39 18.66 12.58
N LEU A 217 -9.16 18.62 13.67
CA LEU A 217 -9.66 19.80 14.32
C LEU A 217 -8.49 20.64 14.82
N LYS A 218 -8.16 21.71 14.09
CA LYS A 218 -7.12 22.69 14.43
C LYS A 218 -7.62 23.78 15.38
N ASN A 219 -8.84 23.67 15.84
CA ASN A 219 -9.53 24.71 16.58
C ASN A 219 -9.04 24.72 18.02
N GLN A 220 -8.04 25.51 18.31
CA GLN A 220 -7.84 26.07 19.64
C GLN A 220 -8.60 27.40 19.67
N THR A 221 -9.70 27.43 20.42
CA THR A 221 -10.37 28.72 20.74
C THR A 221 -9.39 29.52 21.56
N ASN A 222 -8.96 30.66 21.04
CA ASN A 222 -8.20 31.62 21.86
C ASN A 222 -9.13 32.14 22.95
N LEU A 223 -8.89 31.72 24.18
CA LEU A 223 -9.73 32.07 25.33
C LEU A 223 -9.82 33.59 25.58
N THR A 224 -8.92 34.37 24.97
CA THR A 224 -8.87 35.83 25.12
C THR A 224 -9.67 36.56 24.04
N THR A 225 -9.71 36.04 22.81
CA THR A 225 -10.36 36.70 21.67
C THR A 225 -11.64 36.01 21.21
N ASN A 226 -11.92 34.80 21.71
CA ASN A 226 -13.01 33.91 21.28
C ASN A 226 -12.97 33.55 19.77
N GLU A 227 -11.83 33.81 19.10
CA GLU A 227 -11.61 33.51 17.70
C GLU A 227 -10.98 32.15 17.54
N LEU A 228 -11.35 31.42 16.45
CA LEU A 228 -10.79 30.16 16.07
C LEU A 228 -9.42 30.39 15.39
N GLU A 229 -8.33 30.23 16.13
CA GLU A 229 -6.98 30.28 15.53
C GLU A 229 -6.63 28.97 14.80
N LEU A 230 -6.42 29.07 13.50
CA LEU A 230 -5.84 28.00 12.67
C LEU A 230 -4.33 27.92 12.95
N LYS A 231 -3.92 27.05 13.86
CA LYS A 231 -2.50 26.84 14.12
C LYS A 231 -1.85 26.13 12.91
N LYS A 232 -1.05 26.85 12.14
CA LYS A 232 -0.25 26.26 11.06
C LYS A 232 0.77 25.29 11.64
N GLU A 233 0.88 24.12 11.03
CA GLU A 233 1.88 23.13 11.39
C GLU A 233 3.29 23.63 11.04
N SER A 234 4.32 23.19 11.78
CA SER A 234 5.71 23.55 11.44
C SER A 234 6.15 22.85 10.15
N ILE A 235 7.00 23.52 9.36
CA ILE A 235 7.56 22.98 8.12
C ILE A 235 8.25 21.62 8.36
N ALA A 236 8.97 21.47 9.46
CA ALA A 236 9.63 20.21 9.82
C ALA A 236 8.63 19.06 10.03
N LYS A 237 7.52 19.33 10.70
CA LYS A 237 6.48 18.32 10.92
C LYS A 237 5.75 17.98 9.63
N THR A 238 5.47 18.96 8.78
CA THR A 238 4.92 18.71 7.42
C THR A 238 5.87 17.84 6.59
N ALA A 239 7.17 18.13 6.59
CA ALA A 239 8.16 17.32 5.87
C ALA A 239 8.25 15.88 6.41
N LEU A 240 8.18 15.69 7.74
CA LEU A 240 8.18 14.36 8.35
C LEU A 240 6.96 13.51 7.93
N ARG A 241 5.80 14.12 7.63
CA ARG A 241 4.60 13.38 7.17
C ARG A 241 4.85 12.56 5.91
N HIS A 242 5.78 12.99 5.07
CA HIS A 242 6.14 12.29 3.84
C HIS A 242 7.01 11.06 4.06
N ILE A 243 7.57 10.89 5.26
CA ILE A 243 8.59 9.87 5.54
C ILE A 243 7.94 8.60 6.07
N ILE A 244 8.35 7.49 5.49
CA ILE A 244 8.13 6.14 6.01
C ILE A 244 9.50 5.46 6.12
N ILE A 245 9.77 4.84 7.26
CA ILE A 245 10.99 4.07 7.49
C ILE A 245 10.62 2.65 7.92
N GLY A 246 11.44 1.70 7.58
CA GLY A 246 11.23 0.32 8.02
C GLY A 246 12.45 -0.54 7.80
N GLY A 247 12.39 -1.74 8.35
CA GLY A 247 13.43 -2.72 8.22
C GLY A 247 12.94 -4.15 8.36
N GLU A 248 13.66 -5.04 7.73
CA GLU A 248 13.43 -6.48 7.75
C GLU A 248 14.70 -7.19 8.19
N LEU A 249 14.60 -7.99 9.24
CA LEU A 249 15.64 -8.85 9.77
C LEU A 249 15.34 -10.30 9.40
N ASN A 250 16.34 -11.00 8.86
CA ASN A 250 16.25 -12.41 8.49
C ASN A 250 17.28 -13.25 9.27
N PRO A 251 17.03 -13.58 10.54
CA PRO A 251 18.03 -14.21 11.40
C PRO A 251 18.39 -15.64 11.01
N PHE A 252 17.53 -16.34 10.28
CA PHE A 252 17.68 -17.78 9.96
C PHE A 252 17.68 -18.05 8.45
N LYS A 253 18.58 -17.42 7.70
CA LYS A 253 18.84 -17.70 6.28
C LYS A 253 17.56 -17.87 5.42
N LYS A 254 16.67 -16.90 5.46
CA LYS A 254 15.40 -16.88 4.70
C LYS A 254 14.29 -17.81 5.21
N SER A 255 14.41 -18.36 6.42
CA SER A 255 13.34 -19.15 7.01
C SER A 255 12.41 -18.35 7.92
N LEU A 256 12.93 -17.28 8.56
CA LEU A 256 12.19 -16.39 9.43
C LEU A 256 12.51 -14.95 9.09
N PHE A 257 11.48 -14.12 8.97
CA PHE A 257 11.57 -12.68 8.75
C PHE A 257 10.87 -11.95 9.89
N ILE A 258 11.54 -10.97 10.47
CA ILE A 258 10.98 -10.07 11.48
C ILE A 258 11.00 -8.67 10.86
N ARG A 259 9.84 -8.02 10.81
CA ARG A 259 9.66 -6.74 10.13
C ARG A 259 9.12 -5.70 11.08
N GLY A 260 9.55 -4.47 10.86
CA GLY A 260 9.02 -3.31 11.56
C GLY A 260 9.07 -2.08 10.69
N GLY A 261 8.05 -1.23 10.83
CA GLY A 261 7.93 0.01 10.07
C GLY A 261 7.30 1.12 10.89
N PHE A 262 7.57 2.36 10.48
CA PHE A 262 6.99 3.54 11.07
C PHE A 262 6.57 4.53 9.99
N ASN A 263 5.31 4.95 10.03
CA ASN A 263 4.72 5.90 9.11
C ASN A 263 4.37 7.19 9.85
N PHE A 264 5.12 8.27 9.58
CA PHE A 264 4.95 9.56 10.25
C PHE A 264 3.61 10.21 9.92
N GLN A 265 3.08 10.03 8.69
CA GLN A 265 1.76 10.57 8.34
C GLN A 265 0.67 9.93 9.20
N ARG A 266 0.63 8.59 9.29
CA ARG A 266 -0.29 7.86 10.16
C ARG A 266 -0.16 8.34 11.61
N ARG A 267 1.08 8.51 12.10
CA ARG A 267 1.35 9.04 13.44
C ARG A 267 0.70 10.38 13.67
N PHE A 268 0.87 11.33 12.75
CA PHE A 268 0.36 12.68 12.95
C PHE A 268 -1.13 12.83 12.68
N ASP A 269 -1.69 12.07 11.73
CA ASP A 269 -3.09 12.20 11.34
C ASP A 269 -4.04 11.43 12.25
N LEU A 270 -3.63 10.27 12.74
CA LEU A 270 -4.51 9.35 13.46
C LEU A 270 -4.32 9.40 14.99
N THR A 271 -3.33 10.13 15.51
CA THR A 271 -3.11 10.27 16.96
C THR A 271 -4.24 11.06 17.59
N SER A 272 -4.90 10.46 18.59
CA SER A 272 -5.82 11.14 19.52
C SER A 272 -5.08 11.59 20.78
N ALA A 273 -5.53 12.67 21.42
CA ALA A 273 -4.96 13.17 22.68
C ALA A 273 -5.05 12.13 23.82
N SER A 274 -6.07 11.26 23.78
CA SER A 274 -6.31 10.25 24.83
C SER A 274 -5.40 9.02 24.73
N TYR A 275 -4.84 8.68 23.54
CA TYR A 275 -4.05 7.48 23.34
C TYR A 275 -2.99 7.66 22.23
N PRO A 276 -1.83 8.22 22.56
CA PRO A 276 -0.78 8.49 21.59
C PRO A 276 0.10 7.25 21.28
N ALA A 277 -0.02 6.17 22.06
CA ALA A 277 0.91 5.05 22.01
C ALA A 277 0.75 4.22 20.74
N LEU A 278 1.89 3.87 20.11
CA LEU A 278 2.05 2.94 18.98
C LEU A 278 1.39 3.33 17.64
N ILE A 279 0.56 4.39 17.54
CA ILE A 279 0.02 4.82 16.25
C ILE A 279 1.16 5.16 15.28
N GLY A 280 1.05 4.66 14.04
CA GLY A 280 2.07 4.77 13.01
C GLY A 280 3.10 3.64 13.01
N PHE A 281 3.17 2.81 14.08
CA PHE A 281 3.98 1.59 14.08
C PHE A 281 3.25 0.45 13.40
N SER A 282 4.01 -0.33 12.65
CA SER A 282 3.61 -1.59 12.05
C SER A 282 4.68 -2.64 12.33
N TRP A 283 4.27 -3.89 12.48
CA TRP A 283 5.20 -5.01 12.62
C TRP A 283 4.64 -6.25 11.95
N GLY A 284 5.49 -7.21 11.68
CA GLY A 284 5.09 -8.47 11.08
C GLY A 284 6.15 -9.54 11.17
N ILE A 285 5.70 -10.75 10.92
CA ILE A 285 6.54 -11.95 10.90
C ILE A 285 6.25 -12.69 9.61
N GLY A 286 7.31 -13.12 8.92
CA GLY A 286 7.24 -14.01 7.78
C GLY A 286 8.01 -15.29 8.07
N PHE A 287 7.52 -16.42 7.58
CA PHE A 287 8.25 -17.68 7.67
C PHE A 287 8.04 -18.54 6.44
N LYS A 288 9.10 -19.24 6.06
CA LYS A 288 9.11 -20.16 4.94
C LYS A 288 9.08 -21.60 5.47
N VAL A 289 8.04 -22.32 5.05
CA VAL A 289 7.87 -23.75 5.38
C VAL A 289 7.81 -24.53 4.09
N SER A 290 8.83 -25.33 3.81
CA SER A 290 8.95 -26.08 2.55
C SER A 290 8.87 -25.17 1.31
N LYS A 291 7.80 -25.28 0.55
CA LYS A 291 7.54 -24.53 -0.68
C LYS A 291 6.67 -23.30 -0.50
N TYR A 292 6.19 -23.06 0.73
CA TYR A 292 5.24 -22.01 1.05
C TYR A 292 5.89 -20.91 1.89
N ASN A 293 5.58 -19.66 1.57
CA ASN A 293 5.89 -18.49 2.37
C ASN A 293 4.60 -18.03 3.05
N PHE A 294 4.64 -17.80 4.35
CA PHE A 294 3.54 -17.28 5.15
C PHE A 294 3.97 -15.96 5.76
N ASP A 295 3.12 -14.95 5.68
CA ASP A 295 3.36 -13.68 6.33
C ASP A 295 2.14 -13.27 7.15
N TYR A 296 2.43 -12.61 8.27
CA TYR A 296 1.47 -11.96 9.14
C TYR A 296 1.93 -10.56 9.44
N SER A 297 1.00 -9.61 9.45
CA SER A 297 1.26 -8.25 9.92
C SER A 297 0.16 -7.69 10.78
N ARG A 298 0.56 -6.75 11.61
CA ARG A 298 -0.32 -5.97 12.45
C ARG A 298 0.12 -4.51 12.44
N SER A 299 -0.82 -3.61 12.13
CA SER A 299 -0.55 -2.18 12.05
C SER A 299 -1.47 -1.42 12.96
N VAL A 300 -0.91 -0.47 13.70
CA VAL A 300 -1.70 0.35 14.61
C VAL A 300 -2.15 1.62 13.89
N TYR A 301 -3.40 1.61 13.41
CA TYR A 301 -4.02 2.79 12.77
C TYR A 301 -4.75 3.65 13.78
N HIS A 302 -5.65 3.07 14.55
CA HIS A 302 -6.48 3.77 15.53
C HIS A 302 -6.85 2.83 16.68
N LEU A 303 -7.33 3.40 17.78
CA LEU A 303 -7.84 2.63 18.94
C LEU A 303 -8.95 1.64 18.58
N SER A 304 -9.84 2.06 17.69
CA SER A 304 -11.01 1.28 17.28
C SER A 304 -10.70 0.19 16.27
N GLY A 305 -9.46 0.09 15.79
CA GLY A 305 -9.13 -0.95 14.82
C GLY A 305 -7.62 -1.08 14.59
N VAL A 306 -7.17 -2.31 14.64
CA VAL A 306 -5.80 -2.73 14.37
C VAL A 306 -5.87 -3.79 13.29
N PRO A 307 -5.65 -3.45 12.01
CA PRO A 307 -5.68 -4.41 10.92
C PRO A 307 -4.73 -5.58 11.14
N ASN A 308 -5.21 -6.76 10.83
CA ASN A 308 -4.43 -7.99 10.80
C ASN A 308 -4.46 -8.54 9.38
N ASN A 309 -3.29 -8.70 8.78
CA ASN A 309 -3.18 -9.23 7.44
C ASN A 309 -2.40 -10.53 7.44
N PHE A 310 -2.85 -11.48 6.63
CA PHE A 310 -2.24 -12.80 6.44
C PHE A 310 -1.97 -13.01 4.96
N SER A 311 -0.89 -13.70 4.61
CA SER A 311 -0.67 -14.15 3.23
C SER A 311 -0.03 -15.52 3.16
N ILE A 312 -0.22 -16.13 2.00
CA ILE A 312 0.46 -17.32 1.55
C ILE A 312 0.99 -17.09 0.14
N ALA A 313 2.24 -17.45 -0.09
CA ALA A 313 2.83 -17.43 -1.42
C ALA A 313 3.55 -18.74 -1.71
N THR A 314 3.59 -19.12 -2.98
CA THR A 314 4.31 -20.29 -3.45
C THR A 314 4.72 -20.12 -4.91
N ASN A 315 5.80 -20.80 -5.31
CA ASN A 315 6.24 -20.84 -6.70
C ASN A 315 5.82 -22.16 -7.35
N LEU A 316 5.00 -22.10 -8.40
CA LEU A 316 4.46 -23.27 -9.10
C LEU A 316 5.55 -24.15 -9.74
N SER A 317 6.68 -23.57 -10.16
CA SER A 317 7.80 -24.33 -10.70
C SER A 317 8.36 -25.35 -9.69
N THR A 318 8.13 -25.13 -8.38
CA THR A 318 8.56 -26.10 -7.35
C THR A 318 7.71 -27.38 -7.32
N PHE A 319 6.57 -27.38 -8.03
CA PHE A 319 5.66 -28.53 -8.17
C PHE A 319 5.78 -29.21 -9.54
N GLY A 320 6.69 -28.72 -10.40
CA GLY A 320 6.90 -29.27 -11.75
C GLY A 320 5.91 -28.76 -12.80
N ILE A 321 5.28 -27.62 -12.50
CA ILE A 321 4.33 -26.92 -13.38
C ILE A 321 5.03 -25.74 -14.05
#